data_0decd797f34ecedd5c1681bad401f7c7
#
_entry.id   0decd797f34ecedd5c1681bad401f7c7
#
_cell.length_a   1.000
_cell.length_b   1.000
_cell.length_c   1.000
_cell.angle_alpha   90.00
_cell.angle_beta   90.00
_cell.angle_gamma   90.00
#
_symmetry.space_group_name_H-M   'P 1'
#
loop_
_entity.id
_entity.type
_entity.pdbx_description
1 polymer ?
#
loop_
_entity_poly.entity_id
_entity_poly.type
_entity_poly.pdbx_seq_one_letter_code
_entity_poly.pdbx_strand_id
1 'polypeptide(L)'
;MQFIGTDQYIATPELTLAVNAAVTLQKPLLIKGEPGTGKTLLAEQVAEAFGTRLIQWHIKSTTKAQQGLYEYDAVSRLRDSQLGTERVHDIGNYIKKGKLWEAFAADERVVLLIDEIDKADIEFPNDLLTELDKMEFFVYETGETIKAKHRPIVIITSNNEKELPDAFLRRCFFHYIQFPDAETMKAIVEVHHAGIKGTLLKQALDIFFDLRKVPGLKKKPTTSELIDWLKLILSDDIPEDVLRNRDPRTAIPPLYGALLKNEADVA
;
A
#
# COMPACT_ATOMS: atom_id res chain seq x y z
N MET A 1 -21.25 -9.70 1.12
CA MET A 1 -20.78 -8.74 0.11
C MET A 1 -19.44 -9.26 -0.41
N GLN A 2 -19.18 -9.23 -1.71
CA GLN A 2 -17.94 -9.70 -2.33
C GLN A 2 -17.26 -8.54 -3.05
N PHE A 3 -15.93 -8.49 -2.99
CA PHE A 3 -15.12 -7.59 -3.78
C PHE A 3 -15.10 -8.08 -5.23
N ILE A 4 -15.38 -7.19 -6.19
CA ILE A 4 -15.36 -7.48 -7.64
C ILE A 4 -14.53 -6.47 -8.42
N GLY A 5 -13.76 -5.62 -7.73
CA GLY A 5 -13.13 -4.42 -8.28
C GLY A 5 -14.05 -3.20 -8.16
N THR A 6 -13.58 -2.08 -8.67
CA THR A 6 -14.33 -0.81 -8.73
C THR A 6 -14.09 -0.13 -10.08
N ASP A 7 -14.80 0.95 -10.34
CA ASP A 7 -14.60 1.74 -11.58
C ASP A 7 -13.22 2.43 -11.62
N GLN A 8 -12.53 2.52 -10.47
CA GLN A 8 -11.22 3.16 -10.35
C GLN A 8 -10.06 2.16 -10.20
N TYR A 9 -10.36 0.85 -10.12
CA TYR A 9 -9.34 -0.17 -9.89
C TYR A 9 -9.61 -1.44 -10.69
N ILE A 10 -8.72 -1.73 -11.61
CA ILE A 10 -8.78 -2.96 -12.42
C ILE A 10 -8.22 -4.12 -11.57
N ALA A 11 -9.12 -4.92 -11.02
CA ALA A 11 -8.77 -6.13 -10.28
C ALA A 11 -8.78 -7.35 -11.22
N THR A 12 -7.68 -8.10 -11.24
CA THR A 12 -7.67 -9.39 -11.95
C THR A 12 -8.58 -10.40 -11.24
N PRO A 13 -9.07 -11.44 -11.94
CA PRO A 13 -9.87 -12.50 -11.32
C PRO A 13 -9.17 -13.16 -10.12
N GLU A 14 -7.85 -13.38 -10.22
CA GLU A 14 -7.04 -13.98 -9.17
C GLU A 14 -6.95 -13.07 -7.93
N LEU A 15 -6.75 -11.75 -8.13
CA LEU A 15 -6.73 -10.77 -7.06
C LEU A 15 -8.09 -10.68 -6.37
N THR A 16 -9.17 -10.64 -7.15
CA THR A 16 -10.55 -10.65 -6.67
C THR A 16 -10.82 -11.88 -5.79
N LEU A 17 -10.40 -13.06 -6.26
CA LEU A 17 -10.51 -14.30 -5.50
C LEU A 17 -9.71 -14.25 -4.22
N ALA A 18 -8.47 -13.72 -4.26
CA ALA A 18 -7.58 -13.61 -3.09
C ALA A 18 -8.19 -12.70 -2.00
N VAL A 19 -8.72 -11.54 -2.38
CA VAL A 19 -9.41 -10.63 -1.44
C VAL A 19 -10.59 -11.34 -0.78
N ASN A 20 -11.46 -11.96 -1.57
CA ASN A 20 -12.66 -12.61 -1.05
C ASN A 20 -12.32 -13.84 -0.18
N ALA A 21 -11.29 -14.61 -0.54
CA ALA A 21 -10.80 -15.73 0.26
C ALA A 21 -10.26 -15.25 1.61
N ALA A 22 -9.44 -14.22 1.64
CA ALA A 22 -8.90 -13.66 2.88
C ALA A 22 -10.01 -13.14 3.80
N VAL A 23 -11.01 -12.45 3.24
CA VAL A 23 -12.20 -11.98 3.98
C VAL A 23 -13.01 -13.13 4.56
N THR A 24 -13.22 -14.18 3.79
CA THR A 24 -13.99 -15.38 4.20
C THR A 24 -13.25 -16.18 5.28
N LEU A 25 -11.94 -16.36 5.12
CA LEU A 25 -11.09 -17.07 6.07
C LEU A 25 -10.76 -16.22 7.31
N GLN A 26 -11.11 -14.94 7.31
CA GLN A 26 -10.75 -13.98 8.36
C GLN A 26 -9.25 -13.93 8.62
N LYS A 27 -8.44 -14.06 7.57
CA LYS A 27 -6.98 -13.96 7.63
C LYS A 27 -6.49 -12.63 7.06
N PRO A 28 -5.36 -12.10 7.55
CA PRO A 28 -4.70 -10.99 6.89
C PRO A 28 -4.36 -11.34 5.43
N LEU A 29 -4.63 -10.43 4.50
CA LEU A 29 -4.25 -10.55 3.10
C LEU A 29 -2.88 -9.91 2.90
N LEU A 30 -1.86 -10.72 2.66
CA LEU A 30 -0.52 -10.25 2.32
C LEU A 30 -0.39 -10.09 0.81
N ILE A 31 -0.24 -8.87 0.35
CA ILE A 31 -0.03 -8.51 -1.05
C ILE A 31 1.44 -8.17 -1.27
N LYS A 32 2.12 -8.97 -2.08
CA LYS A 32 3.45 -8.67 -2.58
C LYS A 32 3.41 -8.26 -4.06
N GLY A 33 4.38 -7.49 -4.50
CA GLY A 33 4.52 -7.08 -5.90
C GLY A 33 5.51 -5.95 -6.08
N GLU A 34 5.88 -5.67 -7.34
CA GLU A 34 6.75 -4.55 -7.67
C GLU A 34 6.18 -3.21 -7.17
N PRO A 35 7.02 -2.19 -6.88
CA PRO A 35 6.54 -0.84 -6.63
C PRO A 35 5.63 -0.33 -7.75
N GLY A 36 4.59 0.44 -7.39
CA GLY A 36 3.66 1.03 -8.36
C GLY A 36 2.66 0.06 -9.00
N THR A 37 2.46 -1.14 -8.45
CA THR A 37 1.44 -2.10 -8.92
C THR A 37 0.06 -1.91 -8.27
N GLY A 38 -0.18 -0.79 -7.58
CA GLY A 38 -1.49 -0.48 -7.01
C GLY A 38 -1.83 -1.18 -5.69
N LYS A 39 -0.83 -1.69 -4.94
CA LYS A 39 -1.05 -2.42 -3.68
C LYS A 39 -1.76 -1.58 -2.61
N THR A 40 -1.30 -0.35 -2.41
CA THR A 40 -1.91 0.58 -1.44
C THR A 40 -3.31 0.99 -1.87
N LEU A 41 -3.50 1.29 -3.16
CA LEU A 41 -4.80 1.62 -3.74
C LEU A 41 -5.82 0.48 -3.59
N LEU A 42 -5.37 -0.78 -3.64
CA LEU A 42 -6.25 -1.93 -3.41
C LEU A 42 -6.99 -1.82 -2.07
N ALA A 43 -6.31 -1.41 -0.98
CA ALA A 43 -6.94 -1.29 0.33
C ALA A 43 -8.02 -0.20 0.35
N GLU A 44 -7.80 0.90 -0.34
CA GLU A 44 -8.78 1.98 -0.51
C GLU A 44 -10.01 1.46 -1.26
N GLN A 45 -9.79 0.75 -2.34
CA GLN A 45 -10.86 0.21 -3.19
C GLN A 45 -11.63 -0.93 -2.53
N VAL A 46 -10.96 -1.73 -1.69
CA VAL A 46 -11.64 -2.74 -0.84
C VAL A 46 -12.52 -2.04 0.21
N ALA A 47 -12.03 -0.98 0.86
CA ALA A 47 -12.82 -0.22 1.83
C ALA A 47 -14.05 0.42 1.17
N GLU A 48 -13.89 1.02 -0.02
CA GLU A 48 -14.98 1.59 -0.81
C GLU A 48 -16.02 0.54 -1.20
N ALA A 49 -15.57 -0.60 -1.75
CA ALA A 49 -16.46 -1.68 -2.18
C ALA A 49 -17.28 -2.30 -1.03
N PHE A 50 -16.71 -2.34 0.18
CA PHE A 50 -17.42 -2.81 1.37
C PHE A 50 -18.18 -1.71 2.10
N GLY A 51 -18.09 -0.45 1.66
CA GLY A 51 -18.74 0.71 2.28
C GLY A 51 -18.25 0.96 3.71
N THR A 52 -16.96 0.77 3.98
CA THR A 52 -16.37 0.84 5.31
C THR A 52 -15.16 1.76 5.36
N ARG A 53 -14.79 2.18 6.56
CA ARG A 53 -13.67 3.09 6.79
C ARG A 53 -12.33 2.37 6.61
N LEU A 54 -11.37 3.04 5.96
CA LEU A 54 -9.97 2.62 5.89
C LEU A 54 -9.16 3.26 7.02
N ILE A 55 -8.40 2.43 7.73
CA ILE A 55 -7.37 2.84 8.68
C ILE A 55 -6.02 2.46 8.08
N GLN A 56 -5.14 3.44 7.89
CA GLN A 56 -3.83 3.24 7.26
C GLN A 56 -2.71 3.35 8.28
N TRP A 57 -1.80 2.39 8.27
CA TRP A 57 -0.57 2.41 9.04
C TRP A 57 0.63 2.23 8.11
N HIS A 58 1.28 3.34 7.76
CA HIS A 58 2.49 3.34 6.95
C HIS A 58 3.70 2.97 7.80
N ILE A 59 4.38 1.91 7.42
CA ILE A 59 5.54 1.40 8.14
C ILE A 59 6.80 2.11 7.64
N LYS A 60 7.64 2.52 8.59
CA LYS A 60 8.96 3.12 8.35
C LYS A 60 10.04 2.22 8.95
N SER A 61 11.29 2.42 8.55
CA SER A 61 12.44 1.68 9.11
C SER A 61 12.58 1.81 10.64
N THR A 62 12.04 2.89 11.21
CA THR A 62 12.07 3.15 12.66
C THR A 62 10.80 2.72 13.38
N THR A 63 9.78 2.23 12.66
CA THR A 63 8.50 1.84 13.24
C THR A 63 8.67 0.59 14.10
N LYS A 64 8.13 0.62 15.31
CA LYS A 64 8.05 -0.52 16.24
C LYS A 64 6.61 -1.05 16.30
N ALA A 65 6.46 -2.36 16.49
CA ALA A 65 5.14 -3.00 16.59
C ALA A 65 4.27 -2.40 17.69
N GLN A 66 4.87 -2.05 18.82
CA GLN A 66 4.19 -1.40 19.95
C GLN A 66 3.48 -0.10 19.55
N GLN A 67 4.03 0.67 18.60
CA GLN A 67 3.42 1.92 18.13
C GLN A 67 2.08 1.71 17.39
N GLY A 68 1.90 0.52 16.83
CA GLY A 68 0.60 0.13 16.25
C GLY A 68 -0.46 -0.13 17.31
N LEU A 69 -0.03 -0.56 18.49
CA LEU A 69 -0.90 -0.81 19.64
C LEU A 69 -1.16 0.51 20.36
N TYR A 70 -0.17 1.00 21.09
CA TYR A 70 -0.20 2.28 21.80
C TYR A 70 1.21 2.72 22.21
N GLU A 71 1.34 3.99 22.56
CA GLU A 71 2.52 4.56 23.19
C GLU A 71 2.12 5.21 24.53
N TYR A 72 2.89 4.92 25.57
CA TYR A 72 2.69 5.54 26.88
C TYR A 72 3.67 6.71 27.09
N ASP A 73 3.13 7.92 27.28
CA ASP A 73 3.90 9.15 27.52
C ASP A 73 4.25 9.34 29.00
N ALA A 74 5.17 8.51 29.48
CA ALA A 74 5.63 8.55 30.88
C ALA A 74 6.29 9.90 31.24
N VAL A 75 6.96 10.55 30.27
CA VAL A 75 7.64 11.84 30.49
C VAL A 75 6.62 12.95 30.77
N SER A 76 5.57 13.04 29.97
CA SER A 76 4.50 14.03 30.22
C SER A 76 3.79 13.77 31.53
N ARG A 77 3.54 12.50 31.90
CA ARG A 77 2.93 12.15 33.17
C ARG A 77 3.81 12.54 34.36
N LEU A 78 5.12 12.28 34.29
CA LEU A 78 6.07 12.67 35.33
C LEU A 78 6.09 14.20 35.53
N ARG A 79 6.15 14.95 34.42
CA ARG A 79 6.09 16.41 34.45
C ARG A 79 4.80 16.92 35.10
N ASP A 80 3.65 16.39 34.66
CA ASP A 80 2.33 16.81 35.19
C ASP A 80 2.18 16.45 36.68
N SER A 81 2.77 15.33 37.13
CA SER A 81 2.86 14.96 38.54
C SER A 81 3.65 15.96 39.36
N GLN A 82 4.80 16.43 38.85
CA GLN A 82 5.60 17.46 39.51
C GLN A 82 4.91 18.83 39.60
N LEU A 83 4.09 19.14 38.61
CA LEU A 83 3.30 20.36 38.55
C LEU A 83 1.97 20.28 39.36
N GLY A 84 1.62 19.09 39.86
CA GLY A 84 0.40 18.88 40.65
C GLY A 84 -0.88 19.04 39.80
N THR A 85 -0.87 18.77 38.52
CA THR A 85 -2.04 18.90 37.67
C THR A 85 -3.04 17.75 37.89
N GLU A 86 -4.34 18.02 37.89
CA GLU A 86 -5.43 17.02 38.02
C GLU A 86 -5.35 15.92 36.97
N ARG A 87 -4.81 16.23 35.82
CA ARG A 87 -4.67 15.32 34.67
C ARG A 87 -3.90 14.03 35.00
N VAL A 88 -2.99 14.07 35.99
CA VAL A 88 -2.14 12.93 36.40
C VAL A 88 -2.95 11.76 36.94
N HIS A 89 -4.15 12.00 37.48
CA HIS A 89 -4.98 10.98 38.12
C HIS A 89 -5.61 10.01 37.11
N ASP A 90 -5.76 10.42 35.85
CA ASP A 90 -6.24 9.55 34.78
C ASP A 90 -5.06 9.16 33.85
N ILE A 91 -4.63 7.89 33.95
CA ILE A 91 -3.52 7.33 33.17
C ILE A 91 -3.83 7.31 31.66
N GLY A 92 -5.11 7.24 31.30
CA GLY A 92 -5.57 7.25 29.90
C GLY A 92 -5.18 8.52 29.16
N ASN A 93 -4.97 9.64 29.87
CA ASN A 93 -4.51 10.91 29.29
C ASN A 93 -3.10 10.85 28.70
N TYR A 94 -2.33 9.82 29.05
CA TYR A 94 -0.94 9.63 28.61
C TYR A 94 -0.77 8.44 27.69
N ILE A 95 -1.87 7.81 27.25
CA ILE A 95 -1.88 6.71 26.30
C ILE A 95 -2.25 7.25 24.92
N LYS A 96 -1.29 7.19 23.99
CA LYS A 96 -1.51 7.51 22.58
C LYS A 96 -1.87 6.22 21.84
N LYS A 97 -3.12 6.13 21.39
CA LYS A 97 -3.63 4.95 20.67
C LYS A 97 -3.00 4.82 19.30
N GLY A 98 -2.51 3.62 18.96
CA GLY A 98 -1.99 3.28 17.66
C GLY A 98 -3.08 2.83 16.68
N LYS A 99 -2.68 2.46 15.45
CA LYS A 99 -3.61 2.12 14.37
C LYS A 99 -4.33 0.78 14.57
N LEU A 100 -3.69 -0.20 15.23
CA LEU A 100 -4.35 -1.44 15.63
C LEU A 100 -5.40 -1.18 16.71
N TRP A 101 -5.07 -0.34 17.70
CA TRP A 101 -6.06 0.05 18.70
C TRP A 101 -7.28 0.69 18.04
N GLU A 102 -7.03 1.66 17.13
CA GLU A 102 -8.10 2.33 16.39
C GLU A 102 -9.00 1.35 15.65
N ALA A 103 -8.38 0.34 15.01
CA ALA A 103 -9.11 -0.68 14.27
C ALA A 103 -9.88 -1.64 15.17
N PHE A 104 -9.31 -2.05 16.32
CA PHE A 104 -9.95 -2.99 17.24
C PHE A 104 -11.08 -2.33 18.04
N ALA A 105 -10.93 -1.05 18.40
CA ALA A 105 -11.94 -0.30 19.13
C ALA A 105 -13.08 0.24 18.24
N ALA A 106 -12.99 0.08 16.91
CA ALA A 106 -14.01 0.57 16.00
C ALA A 106 -15.38 -0.08 16.25
N ASP A 107 -16.44 0.71 16.16
CA ASP A 107 -17.82 0.25 16.35
C ASP A 107 -18.42 -0.42 15.11
N GLU A 108 -17.66 -0.44 14.01
CA GLU A 108 -17.99 -1.09 12.76
C GLU A 108 -16.78 -1.89 12.22
N ARG A 109 -17.04 -2.79 11.27
CA ARG A 109 -15.96 -3.50 10.59
C ARG A 109 -15.20 -2.54 9.69
N VAL A 110 -13.89 -2.39 9.89
CA VAL A 110 -13.02 -1.51 9.12
C VAL A 110 -12.04 -2.30 8.25
N VAL A 111 -11.46 -1.64 7.24
CA VAL A 111 -10.25 -2.13 6.58
C VAL A 111 -9.04 -1.52 7.28
N LEU A 112 -8.10 -2.37 7.69
CA LEU A 112 -6.80 -1.97 8.24
C LEU A 112 -5.72 -2.27 7.22
N LEU A 113 -5.06 -1.22 6.72
CA LEU A 113 -3.89 -1.33 5.86
C LEU A 113 -2.62 -1.21 6.70
N ILE A 114 -1.77 -2.23 6.66
CA ILE A 114 -0.38 -2.19 7.13
C ILE A 114 0.50 -2.10 5.88
N ASP A 115 0.96 -0.88 5.58
CA ASP A 115 1.59 -0.57 4.29
C ASP A 115 3.13 -0.66 4.38
N GLU A 116 3.73 -1.39 3.43
CA GLU A 116 5.18 -1.57 3.30
C GLU A 116 5.84 -2.22 4.54
N ILE A 117 5.27 -3.34 4.99
CA ILE A 117 5.71 -4.04 6.21
C ILE A 117 7.20 -4.43 6.20
N ASP A 118 7.76 -4.66 5.03
CA ASP A 118 9.16 -5.02 4.80
C ASP A 118 10.15 -3.85 4.98
N LYS A 119 9.68 -2.63 5.21
CA LYS A 119 10.55 -1.49 5.59
C LYS A 119 11.04 -1.58 7.03
N ALA A 120 10.26 -2.14 7.95
CA ALA A 120 10.65 -2.31 9.34
C ALA A 120 11.77 -3.34 9.54
N ASP A 121 12.17 -3.52 10.78
CA ASP A 121 13.09 -4.58 11.16
C ASP A 121 12.47 -5.97 10.91
N ILE A 122 13.32 -6.99 10.74
CA ILE A 122 12.90 -8.36 10.40
C ILE A 122 11.98 -8.99 11.46
N GLU A 123 12.13 -8.60 12.72
CA GLU A 123 11.29 -9.10 13.83
C GLU A 123 9.91 -8.43 13.91
N PHE A 124 9.75 -7.25 13.31
CA PHE A 124 8.51 -6.48 13.37
C PHE A 124 7.25 -7.29 13.00
N PRO A 125 7.23 -8.09 11.90
CA PRO A 125 6.06 -8.91 11.57
C PRO A 125 5.76 -9.96 12.64
N ASN A 126 6.81 -10.55 13.26
CA ASN A 126 6.65 -11.54 14.31
C ASN A 126 6.06 -10.93 15.58
N ASP A 127 6.44 -9.69 15.91
CA ASP A 127 5.94 -8.95 17.07
C ASP A 127 4.44 -8.63 16.99
N LEU A 128 3.86 -8.72 15.77
CA LEU A 128 2.42 -8.49 15.55
C LEU A 128 1.60 -9.79 15.42
N LEU A 129 2.25 -10.96 15.49
CA LEU A 129 1.57 -12.23 15.19
C LEU A 129 0.39 -12.51 16.11
N THR A 130 0.60 -12.31 17.41
CA THR A 130 -0.42 -12.61 18.42
C THR A 130 -1.61 -11.68 18.28
N GLU A 131 -1.35 -10.40 18.09
CA GLU A 131 -2.36 -9.35 17.96
C GLU A 131 -3.20 -9.55 16.71
N LEU A 132 -2.57 -9.91 15.59
CA LEU A 132 -3.28 -10.16 14.33
C LEU A 132 -4.04 -11.48 14.32
N ASP A 133 -3.57 -12.50 15.04
CA ASP A 133 -4.28 -13.78 15.17
C ASP A 133 -5.51 -13.65 16.09
N LYS A 134 -5.30 -13.14 17.30
CA LYS A 134 -6.33 -13.06 18.34
C LYS A 134 -7.21 -11.81 18.21
N MET A 135 -6.75 -10.79 17.49
CA MET A 135 -7.38 -9.46 17.39
C MET A 135 -7.59 -8.84 18.77
N GLU A 136 -6.60 -8.98 19.64
CA GLU A 136 -6.57 -8.40 20.99
C GLU A 136 -5.14 -8.13 21.44
N PHE A 137 -4.97 -7.19 22.35
CA PHE A 137 -3.71 -6.92 23.03
C PHE A 137 -3.97 -6.36 24.45
N PHE A 138 -2.97 -6.48 25.32
CA PHE A 138 -3.05 -6.04 26.69
C PHE A 138 -2.37 -4.67 26.87
N VAL A 139 -3.02 -3.78 27.63
CA VAL A 139 -2.50 -2.45 27.99
C VAL A 139 -1.99 -2.50 29.43
N TYR A 140 -0.68 -2.51 29.58
CA TYR A 140 -0.03 -2.73 30.89
C TYR A 140 -0.36 -1.63 31.89
N GLU A 141 -0.48 -0.38 31.46
CA GLU A 141 -0.68 0.78 32.31
C GLU A 141 -2.10 0.84 32.90
N THR A 142 -3.10 0.35 32.15
CA THR A 142 -4.51 0.33 32.62
C THR A 142 -4.95 -1.03 33.11
N GLY A 143 -4.20 -2.09 32.79
CA GLY A 143 -4.60 -3.47 33.09
C GLY A 143 -5.75 -4.00 32.23
N GLU A 144 -6.07 -3.32 31.13
CA GLU A 144 -7.18 -3.67 30.24
C GLU A 144 -6.71 -4.47 29.02
N THR A 145 -7.58 -5.36 28.56
CA THR A 145 -7.41 -6.02 27.26
C THR A 145 -8.28 -5.33 26.24
N ILE A 146 -7.67 -4.81 25.19
CA ILE A 146 -8.38 -4.25 24.04
C ILE A 146 -8.61 -5.40 23.04
N LYS A 147 -9.87 -5.67 22.77
CA LYS A 147 -10.30 -6.73 21.85
C LYS A 147 -11.11 -6.15 20.72
N ALA A 148 -10.91 -6.64 19.49
CA ALA A 148 -11.67 -6.20 18.34
C ALA A 148 -13.16 -6.50 18.50
N LYS A 149 -13.98 -5.44 18.52
CA LYS A 149 -15.46 -5.54 18.53
C LYS A 149 -15.94 -6.18 17.23
N HIS A 150 -15.38 -5.74 16.11
CA HIS A 150 -15.61 -6.27 14.78
C HIS A 150 -14.26 -6.62 14.16
N ARG A 151 -14.06 -7.88 13.76
CA ARG A 151 -12.79 -8.30 13.16
C ARG A 151 -12.51 -7.49 11.90
N PRO A 152 -11.45 -6.68 11.83
CA PRO A 152 -11.12 -5.87 10.67
C PRO A 152 -10.73 -6.75 9.47
N ILE A 153 -10.89 -6.22 8.26
CA ILE A 153 -10.25 -6.76 7.06
C ILE A 153 -8.82 -6.21 7.06
N VAL A 154 -7.84 -7.07 7.28
CA VAL A 154 -6.43 -6.65 7.34
C VAL A 154 -5.79 -6.89 5.99
N ILE A 155 -5.26 -5.82 5.39
CA ILE A 155 -4.46 -5.86 4.15
C ILE A 155 -3.04 -5.43 4.51
N ILE A 156 -2.06 -6.21 4.09
CA ILE A 156 -0.65 -5.98 4.37
C ILE A 156 0.06 -5.90 3.03
N THR A 157 0.86 -4.86 2.79
CA THR A 157 1.63 -4.73 1.56
C THR A 157 3.12 -4.91 1.79
N SER A 158 3.81 -5.42 0.77
CA SER A 158 5.26 -5.54 0.74
C SER A 158 5.78 -5.32 -0.69
N ASN A 159 6.86 -4.57 -0.82
CA ASN A 159 7.59 -4.36 -2.08
C ASN A 159 8.65 -5.44 -2.33
N ASN A 160 8.71 -6.45 -1.47
CA ASN A 160 9.69 -7.54 -1.52
C ASN A 160 11.14 -7.05 -1.35
N GLU A 161 11.34 -5.96 -0.60
CA GLU A 161 12.68 -5.44 -0.27
C GLU A 161 13.41 -6.33 0.72
N LYS A 162 12.66 -6.96 1.64
CA LYS A 162 13.16 -7.94 2.62
C LYS A 162 12.24 -9.16 2.67
N GLU A 163 12.82 -10.30 3.02
CA GLU A 163 12.05 -11.51 3.29
C GLU A 163 11.25 -11.37 4.59
N LEU A 164 10.03 -11.89 4.58
CA LEU A 164 9.18 -11.92 5.77
C LEU A 164 9.31 -13.29 6.45
N PRO A 165 9.24 -13.36 7.79
CA PRO A 165 9.37 -14.61 8.53
C PRO A 165 8.30 -15.65 8.14
N ASP A 166 8.69 -16.92 8.03
CA ASP A 166 7.79 -18.03 7.69
C ASP A 166 6.58 -18.12 8.63
N ALA A 167 6.78 -17.87 9.93
CA ALA A 167 5.71 -17.89 10.91
C ALA A 167 4.62 -16.86 10.59
N PHE A 168 5.02 -15.68 10.08
CA PHE A 168 4.10 -14.64 9.66
C PHE A 168 3.40 -15.02 8.35
N LEU A 169 4.15 -15.51 7.36
CA LEU A 169 3.59 -15.92 6.06
C LEU A 169 2.48 -16.96 6.19
N ARG A 170 2.63 -17.94 7.08
CA ARG A 170 1.64 -19.02 7.31
C ARG A 170 0.31 -18.53 7.89
N ARG A 171 0.30 -17.34 8.52
CA ARG A 171 -0.90 -16.73 9.09
C ARG A 171 -1.66 -15.85 8.11
N CYS A 172 -1.02 -15.46 7.01
CA CYS A 172 -1.59 -14.63 5.98
C CYS A 172 -2.20 -15.46 4.84
N PHE A 173 -3.19 -14.91 4.16
CA PHE A 173 -3.51 -15.31 2.81
C PHE A 173 -2.60 -14.54 1.88
N PHE A 174 -1.83 -15.23 1.04
CA PHE A 174 -0.79 -14.62 0.21
C PHE A 174 -1.28 -14.42 -1.22
N HIS A 175 -1.00 -13.27 -1.80
CA HIS A 175 -1.16 -13.02 -3.23
C HIS A 175 -0.01 -12.15 -3.75
N TYR A 176 0.52 -12.52 -4.92
CA TYR A 176 1.54 -11.73 -5.62
C TYR A 176 0.90 -11.01 -6.81
N ILE A 177 0.92 -9.67 -6.78
CA ILE A 177 0.48 -8.86 -7.91
C ILE A 177 1.62 -8.81 -8.92
N GLN A 178 1.43 -9.48 -10.06
CA GLN A 178 2.34 -9.37 -11.18
C GLN A 178 2.26 -7.97 -11.80
N PHE A 179 3.37 -7.53 -12.38
CA PHE A 179 3.36 -6.28 -13.13
C PHE A 179 2.37 -6.42 -14.30
N PRO A 180 1.48 -5.44 -14.52
CA PRO A 180 0.44 -5.53 -15.54
C PRO A 180 1.02 -5.77 -16.93
N ASP A 181 0.41 -6.67 -17.68
CA ASP A 181 0.69 -6.83 -19.12
C ASP A 181 0.12 -5.65 -19.93
N ALA A 182 0.36 -5.65 -21.24
CA ALA A 182 -0.03 -4.52 -22.09
C ALA A 182 -1.55 -4.30 -22.15
N GLU A 183 -2.35 -5.37 -22.10
CA GLU A 183 -3.82 -5.26 -22.12
C GLU A 183 -4.36 -4.72 -20.79
N THR A 184 -3.88 -5.27 -19.68
CA THR A 184 -4.23 -4.78 -18.35
C THR A 184 -3.75 -3.34 -18.15
N MET A 185 -2.53 -3.01 -18.60
CA MET A 185 -2.00 -1.66 -18.51
C MET A 185 -2.81 -0.67 -19.33
N LYS A 186 -3.27 -1.07 -20.52
CA LYS A 186 -4.18 -0.25 -21.33
C LYS A 186 -5.46 0.06 -20.56
N ALA A 187 -6.11 -0.94 -19.98
CA ALA A 187 -7.31 -0.75 -19.18
C ALA A 187 -7.07 0.17 -17.97
N ILE A 188 -5.94 0.02 -17.27
CA ILE A 188 -5.56 0.91 -16.15
C ILE A 188 -5.42 2.36 -16.65
N VAL A 189 -4.72 2.59 -17.75
CA VAL A 189 -4.54 3.94 -18.29
C VAL A 189 -5.88 4.56 -18.72
N GLU A 190 -6.77 3.79 -19.33
CA GLU A 190 -8.11 4.26 -19.75
C GLU A 190 -8.97 4.69 -18.56
N VAL A 191 -8.80 4.06 -17.40
CA VAL A 191 -9.46 4.48 -16.14
C VAL A 191 -8.94 5.85 -15.67
N HIS A 192 -7.63 6.07 -15.73
CA HIS A 192 -7.00 7.31 -15.25
C HIS A 192 -7.07 8.46 -16.27
N HIS A 193 -7.12 8.15 -17.56
CA HIS A 193 -7.13 9.10 -18.66
C HIS A 193 -8.29 8.79 -19.62
N ALA A 194 -9.52 9.00 -19.14
CA ALA A 194 -10.72 8.79 -19.93
C ALA A 194 -10.67 9.60 -21.23
N GLY A 195 -10.88 8.92 -22.37
CA GLY A 195 -10.89 9.57 -23.69
C GLY A 195 -9.51 9.78 -24.33
N ILE A 196 -8.43 9.19 -23.80
CA ILE A 196 -7.13 9.18 -24.46
C ILE A 196 -7.24 8.59 -25.86
N LYS A 197 -6.60 9.22 -26.86
CA LYS A 197 -6.60 8.71 -28.24
C LYS A 197 -5.87 7.36 -28.29
N GLY A 198 -6.50 6.35 -28.91
CA GLY A 198 -5.97 4.99 -28.99
C GLY A 198 -4.60 4.90 -29.66
N THR A 199 -4.27 5.78 -30.62
CA THR A 199 -2.97 5.86 -31.28
C THR A 199 -1.88 6.33 -30.30
N LEU A 200 -2.15 7.37 -29.51
CA LEU A 200 -1.25 7.90 -28.49
C LEU A 200 -1.02 6.85 -27.40
N LEU A 201 -2.08 6.25 -26.89
CA LEU A 201 -1.99 5.21 -25.86
C LEU A 201 -1.12 4.04 -26.32
N LYS A 202 -1.35 3.53 -27.55
CA LYS A 202 -0.54 2.44 -28.08
C LYS A 202 0.94 2.79 -28.14
N GLN A 203 1.27 3.96 -28.70
CA GLN A 203 2.66 4.42 -28.80
C GLN A 203 3.33 4.59 -27.43
N ALA A 204 2.61 5.16 -26.49
CA ALA A 204 3.10 5.36 -25.11
C ALA A 204 3.36 4.01 -24.43
N LEU A 205 2.46 3.03 -24.57
CA LEU A 205 2.64 1.69 -24.03
C LEU A 205 3.82 0.97 -24.68
N ASP A 206 3.99 1.06 -26.01
CA ASP A 206 5.11 0.48 -26.71
C ASP A 206 6.44 1.03 -26.15
N ILE A 207 6.57 2.35 -26.03
CA ILE A 207 7.75 3.02 -25.46
C ILE A 207 7.98 2.56 -24.01
N PHE A 208 6.95 2.55 -23.20
CA PHE A 208 7.04 2.18 -21.81
C PHE A 208 7.51 0.74 -21.59
N PHE A 209 6.94 -0.22 -22.33
CA PHE A 209 7.33 -1.62 -22.23
C PHE A 209 8.71 -1.88 -22.82
N ASP A 210 9.10 -1.16 -23.87
CA ASP A 210 10.44 -1.27 -24.43
C ASP A 210 11.50 -0.73 -23.46
N LEU A 211 11.24 0.39 -22.79
CA LEU A 211 12.08 0.88 -21.71
C LEU A 211 12.24 -0.18 -20.60
N ARG A 212 11.17 -0.81 -20.17
CA ARG A 212 11.22 -1.83 -19.11
C ARG A 212 12.02 -3.08 -19.51
N LYS A 213 12.20 -3.35 -20.81
CA LYS A 213 13.00 -4.46 -21.35
C LYS A 213 14.48 -4.14 -21.45
N VAL A 214 14.89 -2.86 -21.35
CA VAL A 214 16.29 -2.45 -21.47
C VAL A 214 17.11 -3.14 -20.38
N PRO A 215 18.15 -3.92 -20.76
CA PRO A 215 19.01 -4.60 -19.80
C PRO A 215 19.82 -3.57 -18.99
N GLY A 216 19.94 -3.80 -17.69
CA GLY A 216 20.80 -2.98 -16.83
C GLY A 216 20.14 -1.74 -16.26
N LEU A 217 18.87 -1.44 -16.56
CA LEU A 217 18.15 -0.37 -15.88
C LEU A 217 18.20 -0.58 -14.37
N LYS A 218 18.64 0.45 -13.65
CA LYS A 218 18.69 0.47 -12.19
C LYS A 218 17.29 0.50 -11.57
N LYS A 219 16.39 1.22 -12.25
CA LYS A 219 15.01 1.36 -11.81
C LYS A 219 14.06 1.28 -13.01
N LYS A 220 13.32 0.19 -13.11
CA LYS A 220 12.29 0.03 -14.14
C LYS A 220 11.13 0.98 -13.85
N PRO A 221 10.61 1.72 -14.86
CA PRO A 221 9.46 2.59 -14.67
C PRO A 221 8.22 1.80 -14.23
N THR A 222 7.42 2.43 -13.35
CA THR A 222 6.24 1.86 -12.72
C THR A 222 4.95 2.32 -13.38
N THR A 223 3.81 1.71 -13.02
CA THR A 223 2.48 2.12 -13.51
C THR A 223 2.18 3.57 -13.16
N SER A 224 2.49 4.01 -11.92
CA SER A 224 2.27 5.40 -11.50
C SER A 224 3.09 6.38 -12.33
N GLU A 225 4.34 6.04 -12.64
CA GLU A 225 5.23 6.86 -13.47
C GLU A 225 4.72 6.93 -14.93
N LEU A 226 4.12 5.87 -15.46
CA LEU A 226 3.45 5.90 -16.76
C LEU A 226 2.24 6.84 -16.79
N ILE A 227 1.40 6.76 -15.76
CA ILE A 227 0.22 7.62 -15.63
C ILE A 227 0.62 9.09 -15.55
N ASP A 228 1.64 9.41 -14.72
CA ASP A 228 2.17 10.78 -14.60
C ASP A 228 2.77 11.27 -15.92
N TRP A 229 3.53 10.42 -16.61
CA TRP A 229 4.12 10.75 -17.92
C TRP A 229 3.05 11.05 -18.96
N LEU A 230 2.01 10.22 -19.05
CA LEU A 230 0.87 10.46 -19.95
C LEU A 230 0.12 11.74 -19.61
N LYS A 231 -0.07 12.04 -18.33
CA LYS A 231 -0.68 13.29 -17.89
C LYS A 231 0.11 14.51 -18.39
N LEU A 232 1.44 14.47 -18.31
CA LEU A 232 2.29 15.54 -18.81
C LEU A 232 2.22 15.66 -20.33
N ILE A 233 2.26 14.56 -21.07
CA ILE A 233 2.13 14.55 -22.54
C ILE A 233 0.81 15.17 -22.99
N LEU A 234 -0.28 14.83 -22.30
CA LEU A 234 -1.61 15.36 -22.60
C LEU A 234 -1.76 16.85 -22.22
N SER A 235 -1.08 17.30 -21.15
CA SER A 235 -1.15 18.69 -20.70
C SER A 235 -0.33 19.66 -21.56
N ASP A 236 0.80 19.19 -22.10
CA ASP A 236 1.71 20.02 -22.88
C ASP A 236 1.41 19.96 -24.39
N ASP A 237 0.30 19.35 -24.80
CA ASP A 237 -0.09 19.16 -26.21
C ASP A 237 1.06 18.66 -27.08
N ILE A 238 1.85 17.71 -26.56
CA ILE A 238 3.01 17.16 -27.30
C ILE A 238 2.49 16.43 -28.55
N PRO A 239 2.92 16.82 -29.74
CA PRO A 239 2.47 16.21 -30.98
C PRO A 239 2.77 14.70 -31.02
N GLU A 240 1.81 13.90 -31.49
CA GLU A 240 1.96 12.43 -31.61
C GLU A 240 3.17 12.02 -32.47
N ASP A 241 3.57 12.82 -33.45
CA ASP A 241 4.72 12.59 -34.30
C ASP A 241 6.06 12.65 -33.54
N VAL A 242 6.15 13.38 -32.44
CA VAL A 242 7.34 13.38 -31.55
C VAL A 242 7.52 12.00 -30.90
N LEU A 243 6.44 11.26 -30.68
CA LEU A 243 6.49 9.88 -30.17
C LEU A 243 6.73 8.85 -31.29
N ARG A 244 6.37 9.16 -32.56
CA ARG A 244 6.50 8.27 -33.72
C ARG A 244 7.91 8.13 -34.27
N ASN A 245 8.68 9.23 -34.32
CA ASN A 245 9.97 9.30 -35.01
C ASN A 245 11.12 8.88 -34.10
N ARG A 246 11.06 7.64 -33.56
CA ARG A 246 12.09 7.17 -32.64
C ARG A 246 12.73 5.88 -33.13
N ASP A 247 14.07 5.90 -33.10
CA ASP A 247 14.82 4.64 -33.00
C ASP A 247 14.68 4.15 -31.53
N PRO A 248 14.01 3.00 -31.28
CA PRO A 248 13.82 2.47 -29.93
C PRO A 248 15.13 2.24 -29.17
N ARG A 249 16.27 2.25 -29.86
CA ARG A 249 17.59 1.93 -29.31
C ARG A 249 18.37 3.16 -28.85
N THR A 250 17.98 4.37 -29.26
CA THR A 250 18.78 5.58 -29.05
C THR A 250 17.99 6.80 -28.57
N ALA A 251 16.66 6.75 -28.58
CA ALA A 251 15.85 7.92 -28.27
C ALA A 251 15.24 7.88 -26.87
N ILE A 252 15.73 8.77 -26.00
CA ILE A 252 15.11 9.07 -24.70
C ILE A 252 13.73 9.70 -24.94
N PRO A 253 12.65 9.23 -24.27
CA PRO A 253 11.31 9.81 -24.43
C PRO A 253 11.24 11.29 -24.01
N PRO A 254 10.38 12.13 -24.63
CA PRO A 254 10.12 13.45 -24.10
C PRO A 254 9.65 13.31 -22.66
N LEU A 255 10.01 14.27 -21.82
CA LEU A 255 9.64 14.28 -20.38
C LEU A 255 10.08 12.99 -19.65
N TYR A 256 11.21 12.40 -20.08
CA TYR A 256 11.74 11.15 -19.53
C TYR A 256 11.91 11.16 -18.00
N GLY A 257 12.11 12.32 -17.41
CA GLY A 257 12.20 12.48 -15.96
C GLY A 257 10.96 12.00 -15.19
N ALA A 258 9.82 11.83 -15.88
CA ALA A 258 8.66 11.16 -15.30
C ALA A 258 8.87 9.63 -15.21
N LEU A 259 9.53 9.02 -16.20
CA LEU A 259 9.74 7.57 -16.31
C LEU A 259 11.05 7.07 -15.71
N LEU A 260 12.15 7.80 -15.93
CA LEU A 260 13.50 7.41 -15.51
C LEU A 260 13.93 8.24 -14.29
N LYS A 261 14.26 7.56 -13.21
CA LYS A 261 14.56 8.17 -11.90
C LYS A 261 16.02 7.98 -11.46
N ASN A 262 16.89 7.48 -12.35
CA ASN A 262 18.29 7.27 -12.05
C ASN A 262 19.14 7.85 -13.20
N GLU A 263 20.20 8.58 -12.85
CA GLU A 263 21.12 9.21 -13.82
C GLU A 263 21.75 8.16 -14.75
N ALA A 264 22.10 7.00 -14.21
CA ALA A 264 22.68 5.90 -15.01
C ALA A 264 21.68 5.28 -16.02
N ASP A 265 20.37 5.51 -15.84
CA ASP A 265 19.34 5.02 -16.76
C ASP A 265 19.08 6.00 -17.92
N VAL A 266 19.68 7.19 -17.87
CA VAL A 266 19.55 8.27 -18.88
C VAL A 266 20.80 8.35 -19.76
N ALA A 267 21.95 7.85 -19.29
CA ALA A 267 23.23 7.82 -20.02
C ALA A 267 23.27 6.66 -21.00
#